data_9d50d98ddfd30e272cd75b123cb12fc9
#
_entry.id   9d50d98ddfd30e272cd75b123cb12fc9
#
_cell.length_a   1.000
_cell.length_b   1.000
_cell.length_c   1.000
_cell.angle_alpha   90.00
_cell.angle_beta   90.00
_cell.angle_gamma   90.00
#
_symmetry.space_group_name_H-M   'P 1'
#
loop_
_entity.id
_entity.type
_entity.pdbx_description
1 polymer ?
#
loop_
_entity_poly.entity_id
_entity_poly.type
_entity_poly.pdbx_seq_one_letter_code
_entity_poly.pdbx_strand_id
1 'polypeptide(L)'
;MHDKILILDFGSQVTQLIARRVREARVYSEIHPYDVDPSFIEKFVKEQGCKGIILSGGPSSVTEGDTPRAPEIVFNLGVPVLGICYGMQTMAAQLGGKVATAESLGKSREFGYAEVRARGHTKLLENIQDFTTPEGHGILKVWMSHGDSVTELPAGFKLM
;
A
#
# COMPACT_ATOMS: atom_id res chain seq x y z
N MET A 1 8.61 6.66 24.50
CA MET A 1 7.76 7.01 23.31
C MET A 1 7.37 5.70 22.65
N HIS A 2 6.09 5.47 22.41
CA HIS A 2 5.63 4.22 21.78
C HIS A 2 5.73 4.32 20.25
N ASP A 3 6.07 3.21 19.61
CA ASP A 3 6.10 3.12 18.15
C ASP A 3 4.68 3.29 17.59
N LYS A 4 4.57 4.05 16.50
CA LYS A 4 3.31 4.39 15.86
C LYS A 4 3.36 4.11 14.35
N ILE A 5 2.19 3.84 13.79
CA ILE A 5 1.96 3.79 12.34
C ILE A 5 0.95 4.88 11.98
N LEU A 6 1.29 5.68 10.99
CA LEU A 6 0.37 6.62 10.36
C LEU A 6 -0.34 5.93 9.20
N ILE A 7 -1.65 6.06 9.12
CA ILE A 7 -2.45 5.55 8.00
C ILE A 7 -3.11 6.74 7.30
N LEU A 8 -2.81 6.93 6.03
CA LEU A 8 -3.47 7.93 5.19
C LEU A 8 -4.65 7.28 4.46
N ASP A 9 -5.82 7.86 4.65
CA ASP A 9 -7.09 7.35 4.12
C ASP A 9 -7.42 7.98 2.77
N PHE A 10 -7.50 7.16 1.74
CA PHE A 10 -7.92 7.54 0.39
C PHE A 10 -9.39 7.21 0.09
N GLY A 11 -10.20 6.96 1.13
CA GLY A 11 -11.62 6.69 1.02
C GLY A 11 -11.99 5.21 0.97
N SER A 12 -11.09 4.32 1.40
CA SER A 12 -11.37 2.88 1.45
C SER A 12 -12.34 2.53 2.58
N GLN A 13 -13.26 1.61 2.30
CA GLN A 13 -14.11 1.00 3.33
C GLN A 13 -13.33 0.15 4.34
N VAL A 14 -12.11 -0.26 4.03
CA VAL A 14 -11.28 -1.14 4.87
C VAL A 14 -10.18 -0.39 5.64
N THR A 15 -10.09 0.93 5.57
CA THR A 15 -9.07 1.70 6.30
C THR A 15 -9.12 1.45 7.79
N GLN A 16 -10.32 1.42 8.39
CA GLN A 16 -10.50 1.10 9.80
C GLN A 16 -10.06 -0.32 10.14
N LEU A 17 -10.25 -1.27 9.23
CA LEU A 17 -9.81 -2.65 9.41
C LEU A 17 -8.28 -2.73 9.40
N ILE A 18 -7.61 -1.98 8.54
CA ILE A 18 -6.13 -1.88 8.53
C ILE A 18 -5.64 -1.38 9.89
N ALA A 19 -6.21 -0.28 10.39
CA ALA A 19 -5.86 0.28 11.70
C ALA A 19 -6.07 -0.73 12.83
N ARG A 20 -7.18 -1.47 12.79
CA ARG A 20 -7.46 -2.53 13.74
C ARG A 20 -6.40 -3.63 13.71
N ARG A 21 -6.00 -4.10 12.53
CA ARG A 21 -4.95 -5.13 12.39
C ARG A 21 -3.61 -4.66 12.94
N VAL A 22 -3.24 -3.41 12.71
CA VAL A 22 -2.03 -2.82 13.30
C VAL A 22 -2.09 -2.83 14.83
N ARG A 23 -3.25 -2.45 15.41
CA ARG A 23 -3.45 -2.42 16.86
C ARG A 23 -3.51 -3.82 17.47
N GLU A 24 -4.06 -4.80 16.79
CA GLU A 24 -4.01 -6.22 17.21
C GLU A 24 -2.56 -6.73 17.31
N ALA A 25 -1.66 -6.21 16.48
CA ALA A 25 -0.22 -6.44 16.60
C ALA A 25 0.46 -5.61 17.72
N ARG A 26 -0.33 -4.96 18.58
CA ARG A 26 0.12 -4.11 19.70
C ARG A 26 0.93 -2.88 19.27
N VAL A 27 0.70 -2.39 18.07
CA VAL A 27 1.28 -1.15 17.57
C VAL A 27 0.18 -0.09 17.50
N TYR A 28 0.47 1.11 18.02
CA TYR A 28 -0.48 2.23 17.94
C TYR A 28 -0.59 2.73 16.50
N SER A 29 -1.80 3.06 16.06
CA SER A 29 -2.05 3.61 14.73
C SER A 29 -3.03 4.78 14.77
N GLU A 30 -2.78 5.77 13.93
CA GLU A 30 -3.69 6.89 13.69
C GLU A 30 -4.07 6.93 12.21
N ILE A 31 -5.35 7.23 11.95
CA ILE A 31 -5.87 7.45 10.59
C ILE A 31 -6.05 8.94 10.40
N HIS A 32 -5.51 9.45 9.31
CA HIS A 32 -5.71 10.82 8.85
C HIS A 32 -6.10 10.82 7.37
N PRO A 33 -6.83 11.82 6.89
CA PRO A 33 -7.16 11.92 5.47
C PRO A 33 -5.87 12.10 4.64
N TYR A 34 -5.93 11.68 3.38
CA TYR A 34 -4.78 11.74 2.48
C TYR A 34 -4.22 13.16 2.27
N ASP A 35 -5.08 14.16 2.41
CA ASP A 35 -4.77 15.59 2.25
C ASP A 35 -4.41 16.32 3.55
N VAL A 36 -4.12 15.57 4.61
CA VAL A 36 -3.63 16.14 5.87
C VAL A 36 -2.40 17.00 5.63
N ASP A 37 -2.28 18.08 6.39
CA ASP A 37 -1.18 19.04 6.26
C ASP A 37 0.19 18.31 6.30
N PRO A 38 1.06 18.53 5.30
CA PRO A 38 2.40 17.95 5.28
C PRO A 38 3.23 18.22 6.53
N SER A 39 3.06 19.37 7.16
CA SER A 39 3.77 19.73 8.41
C SER A 39 3.34 18.84 9.58
N PHE A 40 2.07 18.41 9.60
CA PHE A 40 1.59 17.42 10.56
C PHE A 40 2.31 16.08 10.37
N ILE A 41 2.40 15.60 9.14
CA ILE A 41 3.07 14.32 8.83
C ILE A 41 4.53 14.38 9.25
N GLU A 42 5.22 15.46 8.92
CA GLU A 42 6.62 15.66 9.29
C GLU A 42 6.82 15.59 10.80
N LYS A 43 6.01 16.34 11.55
CA LYS A 43 6.03 16.35 13.00
C LYS A 43 5.69 14.99 13.60
N PHE A 44 4.68 14.31 13.04
CA PHE A 44 4.28 12.98 13.48
C PHE A 44 5.40 11.95 13.34
N VAL A 45 6.17 12.03 12.24
CA VAL A 45 7.31 11.14 12.00
C VAL A 45 8.50 11.52 12.89
N LYS A 46 8.89 12.80 12.90
CA LYS A 46 10.13 13.23 13.56
C LYS A 46 10.03 13.29 15.08
N GLU A 47 8.86 13.63 15.62
CA GLU A 47 8.73 13.96 17.05
C GLU A 47 7.86 12.96 17.83
N GLN A 48 6.97 12.21 17.17
CA GLN A 48 5.97 11.39 17.85
C GLN A 48 6.20 9.88 17.77
N GLY A 49 7.34 9.43 17.25
CA GLY A 49 7.69 8.00 17.21
C GLY A 49 7.03 7.20 16.10
N CYS A 50 6.63 7.84 15.00
CA CYS A 50 6.13 7.13 13.83
C CYS A 50 7.25 6.31 13.18
N LYS A 51 6.99 5.03 12.95
CA LYS A 51 7.94 4.06 12.38
C LYS A 51 7.60 3.63 10.97
N GLY A 52 6.44 4.01 10.47
CA GLY A 52 6.02 3.69 9.11
C GLY A 52 4.70 4.36 8.75
N ILE A 53 4.45 4.47 7.47
CA ILE A 53 3.24 5.07 6.91
C ILE A 53 2.55 4.03 6.03
N ILE A 54 1.24 3.89 6.17
CA ILE A 54 0.40 3.07 5.28
C ILE A 54 -0.46 4.01 4.44
N LEU A 55 -0.40 3.85 3.13
CA LEU A 55 -1.32 4.46 2.19
C LEU A 55 -2.45 3.46 1.92
N SER A 56 -3.66 3.76 2.37
CA SER A 56 -4.79 2.86 2.23
C SER A 56 -5.31 2.80 0.78
N GLY A 57 -6.26 1.93 0.54
CA GLY A 57 -7.00 1.91 -0.71
C GLY A 57 -8.00 3.07 -0.84
N GLY A 58 -8.64 3.14 -1.98
CA GLY A 58 -9.68 4.13 -2.29
C GLY A 58 -10.44 3.76 -3.56
N PRO A 59 -11.57 4.40 -3.82
CA PRO A 59 -12.42 4.10 -4.97
C PRO A 59 -11.94 4.72 -6.30
N SER A 60 -11.02 5.69 -6.23
CA SER A 60 -10.55 6.43 -7.40
C SER A 60 -9.54 5.64 -8.24
N SER A 61 -9.33 6.07 -9.48
CA SER A 61 -8.25 5.60 -10.35
C SER A 61 -7.19 6.68 -10.52
N VAL A 62 -5.91 6.31 -10.41
CA VAL A 62 -4.81 7.26 -10.63
C VAL A 62 -4.65 7.67 -12.10
N THR A 63 -5.32 6.95 -13.01
CA THR A 63 -5.34 7.26 -14.45
C THR A 63 -6.31 8.37 -14.80
N GLU A 64 -7.24 8.68 -13.89
CA GLU A 64 -8.15 9.82 -14.03
C GLU A 64 -7.46 11.10 -13.55
N GLY A 65 -7.83 12.23 -14.15
CA GLY A 65 -7.35 13.54 -13.70
C GLY A 65 -7.92 13.92 -12.34
N ASP A 66 -7.21 14.73 -11.59
CA ASP A 66 -7.67 15.33 -10.32
C ASP A 66 -8.11 14.32 -9.27
N THR A 67 -7.40 13.20 -9.16
CA THR A 67 -7.63 12.17 -8.14
C THR A 67 -6.67 12.30 -6.97
N PRO A 68 -7.04 11.79 -5.78
CA PRO A 68 -6.22 11.90 -4.57
C PRO A 68 -4.77 11.45 -4.77
N ARG A 69 -3.83 12.24 -4.26
CA ARG A 69 -2.39 11.92 -4.25
C ARG A 69 -1.86 11.98 -2.82
N ALA A 70 -0.89 11.13 -2.52
CA ALA A 70 -0.19 11.22 -1.25
C ALA A 70 0.63 12.51 -1.20
N PRO A 71 0.72 13.19 -0.04
CA PRO A 71 1.67 14.28 0.13
C PRO A 71 3.09 13.81 -0.18
N GLU A 72 3.81 14.51 -1.04
CA GLU A 72 5.15 14.09 -1.49
C GLU A 72 6.15 13.90 -0.35
N ILE A 73 5.97 14.62 0.75
CA ILE A 73 6.81 14.50 1.94
C ILE A 73 6.85 13.07 2.48
N VAL A 74 5.77 12.31 2.31
CA VAL A 74 5.65 10.90 2.77
C VAL A 74 6.82 10.05 2.25
N PHE A 75 7.24 10.29 1.01
CA PHE A 75 8.32 9.52 0.38
C PHE A 75 9.73 10.01 0.74
N ASN A 76 9.84 11.12 1.47
CA ASN A 76 11.11 11.78 1.78
C ASN A 76 11.47 11.77 3.28
N LEU A 77 10.64 11.19 4.14
CA LEU A 77 10.84 11.21 5.60
C LEU A 77 11.72 10.08 6.12
N GLY A 78 12.16 9.16 5.25
CA GLY A 78 13.07 8.08 5.64
C GLY A 78 12.44 6.97 6.48
N VAL A 79 11.11 6.90 6.55
CA VAL A 79 10.37 5.78 7.16
C VAL A 79 9.79 4.88 6.08
N PRO A 80 9.61 3.57 6.34
CA PRO A 80 8.94 2.67 5.41
C PRO A 80 7.53 3.14 5.06
N VAL A 81 7.17 3.01 3.78
CA VAL A 81 5.84 3.32 3.26
C VAL A 81 5.25 2.06 2.63
N LEU A 82 4.07 1.65 3.08
CA LEU A 82 3.31 0.54 2.51
C LEU A 82 2.09 1.07 1.76
N GLY A 83 2.02 0.84 0.46
CA GLY A 83 0.85 1.15 -0.35
C GLY A 83 -0.06 -0.07 -0.52
N ILE A 84 -1.36 0.10 -0.30
CA ILE A 84 -2.38 -0.94 -0.45
C ILE A 84 -3.40 -0.48 -1.50
N CYS A 85 -3.65 -1.28 -2.54
CA CYS A 85 -4.58 -0.96 -3.62
C CYS A 85 -4.31 0.43 -4.21
N TYR A 86 -5.25 1.37 -4.10
CA TYR A 86 -5.06 2.74 -4.57
C TYR A 86 -3.79 3.39 -4.02
N GLY A 87 -3.47 3.17 -2.74
CA GLY A 87 -2.24 3.68 -2.12
C GLY A 87 -0.97 3.18 -2.80
N MET A 88 -0.95 1.91 -3.25
CA MET A 88 0.14 1.36 -4.06
C MET A 88 0.20 2.02 -5.45
N GLN A 89 -0.95 2.20 -6.07
CA GLN A 89 -1.05 2.76 -7.42
C GLN A 89 -0.62 4.23 -7.44
N THR A 90 -1.07 5.03 -6.49
CA THR A 90 -0.65 6.44 -6.38
C THR A 90 0.84 6.56 -6.07
N MET A 91 1.38 5.70 -5.20
CA MET A 91 2.81 5.63 -4.92
C MET A 91 3.61 5.31 -6.20
N ALA A 92 3.18 4.30 -6.96
CA ALA A 92 3.83 3.93 -8.23
C ALA A 92 3.82 5.09 -9.23
N ALA A 93 2.66 5.73 -9.43
CA ALA A 93 2.51 6.86 -10.33
C ALA A 93 3.36 8.07 -9.92
N GLN A 94 3.37 8.43 -8.63
CA GLN A 94 4.11 9.57 -8.11
C GLN A 94 5.64 9.37 -8.15
N LEU A 95 6.11 8.13 -8.05
CA LEU A 95 7.54 7.79 -8.06
C LEU A 95 8.08 7.43 -9.46
N GLY A 96 7.28 7.63 -10.51
CA GLY A 96 7.70 7.50 -11.90
C GLY A 96 7.44 6.13 -12.54
N GLY A 97 6.66 5.27 -11.89
CA GLY A 97 6.10 4.06 -12.48
C GLY A 97 4.89 4.35 -13.36
N LYS A 98 4.28 3.29 -13.88
CA LYS A 98 3.07 3.40 -14.71
C LYS A 98 1.93 2.55 -14.15
N VAL A 99 0.74 3.11 -14.23
CA VAL A 99 -0.51 2.44 -13.86
C VAL A 99 -1.45 2.49 -15.06
N ALA A 100 -2.14 1.40 -15.33
CA ALA A 100 -3.11 1.31 -16.41
C ALA A 100 -4.40 0.65 -15.90
N THR A 101 -5.52 1.03 -16.49
CA THR A 101 -6.81 0.38 -16.21
C THR A 101 -6.87 -0.99 -16.87
N ALA A 102 -7.64 -1.91 -16.29
CA ALA A 102 -7.87 -3.23 -16.89
C ALA A 102 -8.43 -3.10 -18.31
N GLU A 103 -9.33 -2.15 -18.54
CA GLU A 103 -9.94 -1.87 -19.86
C GLU A 103 -8.89 -1.45 -20.88
N SER A 104 -7.96 -0.57 -20.53
CA SER A 104 -6.87 -0.14 -21.44
C SER A 104 -5.89 -1.27 -21.78
N LEU A 105 -5.81 -2.29 -20.93
CA LEU A 105 -5.00 -3.49 -21.12
C LEU A 105 -5.75 -4.62 -21.84
N GLY A 106 -7.02 -4.44 -22.19
CA GLY A 106 -7.87 -5.48 -22.77
C GLY A 106 -8.15 -6.63 -21.79
N LYS A 107 -8.09 -6.37 -20.49
CA LYS A 107 -8.31 -7.34 -19.41
C LYS A 107 -9.60 -7.03 -18.66
N SER A 108 -10.19 -8.04 -18.03
CA SER A 108 -11.25 -7.83 -17.05
C SER A 108 -10.68 -7.33 -15.73
N ARG A 109 -11.51 -6.59 -14.98
CA ARG A 109 -11.18 -6.22 -13.60
C ARG A 109 -11.02 -7.47 -12.74
N GLU A 110 -10.10 -7.44 -11.80
CA GLU A 110 -9.81 -8.58 -10.94
C GLU A 110 -10.57 -8.45 -9.61
N PHE A 111 -11.62 -9.25 -9.48
CA PHE A 111 -12.38 -9.39 -8.25
C PHE A 111 -12.48 -10.86 -7.86
N GLY A 112 -12.24 -11.17 -6.59
CA GLY A 112 -12.41 -12.52 -6.07
C GLY A 112 -11.11 -13.19 -5.63
N TYR A 113 -11.17 -14.49 -5.47
CA TYR A 113 -10.07 -15.32 -5.03
C TYR A 113 -8.91 -15.33 -6.03
N ALA A 114 -7.70 -15.19 -5.49
CA ALA A 114 -6.48 -15.33 -6.27
C ALA A 114 -5.35 -15.92 -5.41
N GLU A 115 -4.38 -16.52 -6.07
CA GLU A 115 -3.16 -17.02 -5.45
C GLU A 115 -1.98 -16.16 -5.90
N VAL A 116 -1.24 -15.64 -4.92
CA VAL A 116 -0.07 -14.79 -5.16
C VAL A 116 1.17 -15.54 -4.72
N ARG A 117 2.12 -15.67 -5.63
CA ARG A 117 3.44 -16.23 -5.35
C ARG A 117 4.34 -15.14 -4.80
N ALA A 118 4.83 -15.33 -3.58
CA ALA A 118 5.90 -14.52 -3.04
C ALA A 118 7.20 -14.78 -3.81
N ARG A 119 7.77 -13.73 -4.39
CA ARG A 119 9.05 -13.79 -5.12
C ARG A 119 10.14 -13.11 -4.30
N GLY A 120 11.11 -13.89 -3.91
CA GLY A 120 12.25 -13.41 -3.14
C GLY A 120 11.99 -13.36 -1.63
N HIS A 121 13.04 -13.05 -0.90
CA HIS A 121 13.00 -13.00 0.56
C HIS A 121 12.83 -11.56 1.02
N THR A 122 11.65 -11.24 1.51
CA THR A 122 11.38 -9.95 2.12
C THR A 122 10.87 -10.15 3.54
N LYS A 123 11.26 -9.25 4.45
CA LYS A 123 10.75 -9.28 5.83
C LYS A 123 9.23 -9.16 5.89
N LEU A 124 8.62 -8.47 4.92
CA LEU A 124 7.17 -8.27 4.87
C LEU A 124 6.42 -9.58 4.62
N LEU A 125 6.97 -10.49 3.81
CA LEU A 125 6.32 -11.74 3.40
C LEU A 125 6.95 -12.98 4.07
N GLU A 126 7.85 -12.78 5.01
CA GLU A 126 8.53 -13.89 5.69
C GLU A 126 7.56 -14.66 6.58
N ASN A 127 7.49 -15.97 6.37
CA ASN A 127 6.69 -16.93 7.17
C ASN A 127 5.16 -16.65 7.21
N ILE A 128 4.60 -16.00 6.19
CA ILE A 128 3.16 -15.73 6.11
C ILE A 128 2.44 -16.48 4.97
N GLN A 129 3.14 -17.35 4.25
CA GLN A 129 2.53 -18.16 3.20
C GLN A 129 1.51 -19.15 3.74
N ASP A 130 0.40 -19.33 2.99
CA ASP A 130 -0.63 -20.31 3.33
C ASP A 130 -0.19 -21.75 3.04
N PHE A 131 0.60 -21.92 1.99
CA PHE A 131 1.22 -23.21 1.65
C PHE A 131 2.48 -23.01 0.78
N THR A 132 3.22 -24.09 0.63
CA THR A 132 4.42 -24.13 -0.22
C THR A 132 4.20 -25.15 -1.33
N THR A 133 4.50 -24.75 -2.58
CA THR A 133 4.43 -25.68 -3.72
C THR A 133 5.53 -26.74 -3.65
N PRO A 134 5.42 -27.87 -4.40
CA PRO A 134 6.48 -28.86 -4.48
C PRO A 134 7.85 -28.30 -4.90
N GLU A 135 7.86 -27.22 -5.70
CA GLU A 135 9.07 -26.52 -6.13
C GLU A 135 9.63 -25.56 -5.07
N GLY A 136 8.98 -25.47 -3.90
CA GLY A 136 9.45 -24.64 -2.79
C GLY A 136 8.99 -23.17 -2.83
N HIS A 137 7.94 -22.84 -3.61
CA HIS A 137 7.41 -21.48 -3.67
C HIS A 137 6.31 -21.25 -2.63
N GLY A 138 6.46 -20.18 -1.84
CA GLY A 138 5.42 -19.74 -0.93
C GLY A 138 4.25 -19.11 -1.68
N ILE A 139 3.04 -19.55 -1.38
CA ILE A 139 1.79 -19.05 -1.97
C ILE A 139 0.91 -18.44 -0.89
N LEU A 140 0.37 -17.27 -1.20
CA LEU A 140 -0.64 -16.57 -0.41
C LEU A 140 -1.99 -16.64 -1.12
N LYS A 141 -3.01 -17.10 -0.39
CA LYS A 141 -4.40 -17.05 -0.82
C LYS A 141 -4.96 -15.68 -0.48
N VAL A 142 -5.32 -14.92 -1.48
CA VAL A 142 -5.77 -13.54 -1.31
C VAL A 142 -7.12 -13.32 -1.99
N TRP A 143 -7.74 -12.21 -1.68
CA TRP A 143 -8.95 -11.75 -2.34
C TRP A 143 -8.66 -10.45 -3.06
N MET A 144 -8.75 -10.47 -4.38
CA MET A 144 -8.51 -9.31 -5.23
C MET A 144 -9.75 -8.41 -5.31
N SER A 145 -9.52 -7.10 -5.35
CA SER A 145 -10.57 -6.10 -5.53
C SER A 145 -9.98 -4.84 -6.15
N HIS A 146 -9.63 -4.91 -7.44
CA HIS A 146 -9.07 -3.77 -8.17
C HIS A 146 -9.36 -3.82 -9.66
N GLY A 147 -9.39 -2.62 -10.28
CA GLY A 147 -9.55 -2.44 -11.72
C GLY A 147 -8.31 -1.92 -12.42
N ASP A 148 -7.33 -1.42 -11.66
CA ASP A 148 -6.10 -0.84 -12.18
C ASP A 148 -4.90 -1.70 -11.78
N SER A 149 -3.87 -1.69 -12.61
CA SER A 149 -2.64 -2.46 -12.39
C SER A 149 -1.41 -1.58 -12.58
N VAL A 150 -0.40 -1.80 -11.74
CA VAL A 150 0.94 -1.22 -11.93
C VAL A 150 1.61 -2.00 -13.05
N THR A 151 1.83 -1.34 -14.19
CA THR A 151 2.42 -1.97 -15.39
C THR A 151 3.92 -1.77 -15.50
N GLU A 152 4.45 -0.73 -14.85
CA GLU A 152 5.87 -0.46 -14.78
C GLU A 152 6.22 0.01 -13.36
N LEU A 153 7.15 -0.69 -12.71
CA LEU A 153 7.62 -0.33 -11.38
C LEU A 153 8.47 0.94 -11.43
N PRO A 154 8.39 1.80 -10.41
CA PRO A 154 9.32 2.91 -10.27
C PRO A 154 10.78 2.44 -10.16
N ALA A 155 11.72 3.30 -10.51
CA ALA A 155 13.14 3.01 -10.37
C ALA A 155 13.49 2.60 -8.92
N GLY A 156 14.26 1.53 -8.76
CA GLY A 156 14.65 1.00 -7.45
C GLY A 156 13.64 0.04 -6.79
N PHE A 157 12.44 -0.10 -7.34
CA PHE A 157 11.46 -1.07 -6.86
C PHE A 157 11.72 -2.46 -7.48
N LYS A 158 11.41 -3.48 -6.73
CA LYS A 158 11.54 -4.88 -7.15
C LYS A 158 10.23 -5.63 -6.91
N LEU A 159 9.90 -6.54 -7.83
CA LEU A 159 8.79 -7.47 -7.62
C LEU A 159 9.20 -8.51 -6.58
N MET A 160 8.33 -8.69 -5.59
CA MET A 160 8.53 -9.63 -4.48
C MET A 160 7.71 -10.91 -4.66
#